data_7ff742a9501407f8cf019098f6802357
#
_entry.id   7ff742a9501407f8cf019098f6802357
#
_cell.length_a   1.000
_cell.length_b   1.000
_cell.length_c   1.000
_cell.angle_alpha   90.00
_cell.angle_beta   90.00
_cell.angle_gamma   90.00
#
_symmetry.space_group_name_H-M   'P 1'
#
loop_
_entity.id
_entity.type
_entity.pdbx_description
1 polymer ?
#
loop_
_entity_poly.entity_id
_entity_poly.type
_entity_poly.pdbx_seq_one_letter_code
_entity_poly.pdbx_strand_id
1 'polypeptide(L)'
;MHEIIKSVGIDIGTSTTQLIFSDLTIENEASNYVVPRINIVDKKVTYRSKIYFTPLLDQKTIDAEKVKEIIEKEYQDAGMKPEDLSTGAVIITGETARKQNANVVLDTLSNLAGDFVVATAGPDLESVLSARGAGADKLSKEHRETVANLDIGGGTSNIAVFQNGILRGTSCLDVGGRLIKIDENGKIYYIFPGTKELAKAHGIEINVGDTAKEETLMKVCELMADQLAQAINKEPADEMHSRMYTNQGKRLKEEPVINAVTYSGGVASVYYEGEPADVFAYHDVGVLLARAIKNHPVFKSVPNYQAAEPIRATVVG
;
A
#
# COMPACT_ATOMS: atom_id res chain seq x y z
N MET A 1 4.58 10.24 32.73
CA MET A 1 6.01 10.51 32.39
C MET A 1 6.12 10.18 30.91
N HIS A 2 6.46 11.18 30.11
CA HIS A 2 6.66 10.97 28.66
C HIS A 2 8.10 10.51 28.44
N GLU A 3 8.25 9.48 27.65
CA GLU A 3 9.54 8.96 27.19
C GLU A 3 9.57 8.99 25.67
N ILE A 4 10.69 9.38 25.08
CA ILE A 4 10.86 9.36 23.62
C ILE A 4 11.77 8.20 23.29
N ILE A 5 11.26 7.27 22.48
CA ILE A 5 12.00 6.13 21.95
C ILE A 5 12.16 6.24 20.44
N LYS A 6 13.30 5.79 19.93
CA LYS A 6 13.57 5.76 18.50
C LYS A 6 13.09 4.45 17.89
N SER A 7 12.43 4.55 16.75
CA SER A 7 11.91 3.39 16.04
C SER A 7 12.28 3.43 14.56
N VAL A 8 12.29 2.25 13.92
CA VAL A 8 12.35 2.11 12.47
C VAL A 8 11.18 1.30 11.96
N GLY A 9 10.62 1.71 10.84
CA GLY A 9 9.68 0.92 10.05
C GLY A 9 10.32 0.61 8.70
N ILE A 10 10.30 -0.66 8.29
CA ILE A 10 10.81 -1.12 7.00
C ILE A 10 9.68 -1.85 6.29
N ASP A 11 9.34 -1.37 5.10
CA ASP A 11 8.32 -1.98 4.23
C ASP A 11 8.98 -2.51 2.96
N ILE A 12 8.78 -3.81 2.72
CA ILE A 12 9.27 -4.52 1.53
C ILE A 12 8.03 -4.95 0.73
N GLY A 13 7.56 -4.02 -0.10
CA GLY A 13 6.39 -4.22 -0.95
C GLY A 13 6.70 -4.93 -2.26
N THR A 14 5.65 -5.25 -3.01
CA THR A 14 5.74 -5.90 -4.33
C THR A 14 6.58 -5.09 -5.31
N SER A 15 6.50 -3.79 -5.24
CA SER A 15 7.17 -2.88 -6.19
C SER A 15 8.32 -2.13 -5.56
N THR A 16 8.18 -1.73 -4.31
CA THR A 16 9.10 -0.80 -3.66
C THR A 16 9.51 -1.26 -2.27
N THR A 17 10.75 -0.96 -1.93
CA THR A 17 11.32 -1.10 -0.59
C THR A 17 11.64 0.29 -0.05
N GLN A 18 11.26 0.56 1.19
CA GLN A 18 11.46 1.83 1.85
C GLN A 18 11.56 1.67 3.37
N LEU A 19 12.15 2.65 4.03
CA LEU A 19 12.18 2.71 5.49
C LEU A 19 11.98 4.15 6.01
N ILE A 20 11.55 4.23 7.26
CA ILE A 20 11.49 5.48 8.01
C ILE A 20 12.11 5.30 9.39
N PHE A 21 12.68 6.39 9.94
CA PHE A 21 12.93 6.50 11.36
C PHE A 21 11.94 7.46 12.00
N SER A 22 11.51 7.14 13.21
CA SER A 22 10.55 7.96 13.96
C SER A 22 10.94 8.04 15.43
N ASP A 23 10.66 9.19 16.03
CA ASP A 23 10.60 9.35 17.47
C ASP A 23 9.16 9.07 17.91
N LEU A 24 9.00 8.09 18.79
CA LEU A 24 7.72 7.74 19.40
C LEU A 24 7.68 8.27 20.82
N THR A 25 6.71 9.13 21.12
CA THR A 25 6.46 9.56 22.49
C THR A 25 5.52 8.56 23.15
N ILE A 26 6.00 7.89 24.18
CA ILE A 26 5.24 6.91 24.95
C ILE A 26 4.84 7.45 26.32
N GLU A 27 3.65 7.09 26.77
CA GLU A 27 3.16 7.44 28.09
C GLU A 27 2.58 6.20 28.77
N ASN A 28 2.91 6.05 30.07
CA ASN A 28 2.27 5.05 30.90
C ASN A 28 1.01 5.65 31.56
N GLU A 29 -0.16 5.23 31.12
CA GLU A 29 -1.45 5.67 31.65
C GLU A 29 -1.85 4.95 32.94
N ALA A 30 -1.11 3.91 33.35
CA ALA A 30 -1.43 3.14 34.53
C ALA A 30 -0.97 3.85 35.80
N SER A 31 -1.77 3.78 36.87
CA SER A 31 -1.34 4.16 38.21
C SER A 31 -0.26 3.21 38.72
N ASN A 32 0.58 3.67 39.66
CA ASN A 32 1.72 2.91 40.22
C ASN A 32 1.35 1.53 40.83
N TYR A 33 0.07 1.18 40.91
CA TYR A 33 -0.44 -0.05 41.54
C TYR A 33 -1.02 -1.05 40.54
N VAL A 34 -0.96 -0.78 39.23
CA VAL A 34 -1.54 -1.64 38.17
C VAL A 34 -0.47 -1.95 37.13
N VAL A 35 -0.68 -3.00 36.36
CA VAL A 35 0.22 -3.37 35.25
C VAL A 35 0.39 -2.15 34.33
N PRO A 36 1.64 -1.76 33.99
CA PRO A 36 1.91 -0.64 33.11
C PRO A 36 1.15 -0.74 31.80
N ARG A 37 0.44 0.32 31.44
CA ARG A 37 -0.24 0.44 30.16
C ARG A 37 0.45 1.53 29.35
N ILE A 38 1.35 1.10 28.46
CA ILE A 38 2.14 2.01 27.63
C ILE A 38 1.36 2.27 26.35
N ASN A 39 1.11 3.54 26.07
CA ASN A 39 0.49 4.00 24.84
C ASN A 39 1.45 4.93 24.09
N ILE A 40 1.43 4.85 22.75
CA ILE A 40 2.09 5.83 21.90
C ILE A 40 1.15 7.04 21.78
N VAL A 41 1.56 8.16 22.35
CA VAL A 41 0.76 9.40 22.39
C VAL A 41 1.13 10.36 21.27
N ASP A 42 2.35 10.27 20.74
CA ASP A 42 2.80 11.05 19.58
C ASP A 42 3.82 10.26 18.76
N LYS A 43 3.87 10.55 17.47
CA LYS A 43 4.80 9.96 16.51
C LYS A 43 5.31 11.01 15.55
N LYS A 44 6.61 11.22 15.55
CA LYS A 44 7.30 12.17 14.68
C LYS A 44 8.27 11.44 13.77
N VAL A 45 8.01 11.44 12.45
CA VAL A 45 8.96 10.90 11.46
C VAL A 45 10.17 11.83 11.38
N THR A 46 11.36 11.30 11.66
CA THR A 46 12.63 12.02 11.68
C THR A 46 13.44 11.84 10.40
N TYR A 47 13.27 10.71 9.72
CA TYR A 47 13.94 10.41 8.46
C TYR A 47 13.05 9.59 7.54
N ARG A 48 13.15 9.85 6.24
CA ARG A 48 12.49 9.09 5.17
C ARG A 48 13.53 8.66 4.17
N SER A 49 13.66 7.36 3.94
CA SER A 49 14.56 6.81 2.92
C SER A 49 14.17 7.25 1.51
N LYS A 50 15.05 7.04 0.57
CA LYS A 50 14.66 6.94 -0.84
C LYS A 50 13.70 5.78 -1.02
N ILE A 51 12.91 5.83 -2.09
CA ILE A 51 12.07 4.70 -2.52
C ILE A 51 12.88 3.89 -3.52
N TYR A 52 13.14 2.65 -3.18
CA TYR A 52 13.88 1.72 -4.03
C TYR A 52 12.90 0.74 -4.68
N PHE A 53 13.20 0.31 -5.90
CA PHE A 53 12.54 -0.88 -6.42
C PHE A 53 12.97 -2.10 -5.60
N THR A 54 12.00 -2.93 -5.20
CA THR A 54 12.31 -4.17 -4.47
C THR A 54 13.19 -5.07 -5.31
N PRO A 55 14.44 -5.35 -4.89
CA PRO A 55 15.34 -6.20 -5.65
C PRO A 55 14.84 -7.64 -5.72
N LEU A 56 14.82 -8.21 -6.91
CA LEU A 56 14.40 -9.58 -7.16
C LEU A 56 15.51 -10.35 -7.88
N LEU A 57 15.76 -11.60 -7.50
CA LEU A 57 16.60 -12.54 -8.25
C LEU A 57 15.85 -13.08 -9.46
N ASP A 58 14.56 -13.35 -9.28
CA ASP A 58 13.60 -13.77 -10.31
C ASP A 58 12.16 -13.35 -9.92
N GLN A 59 11.16 -13.76 -10.69
CA GLN A 59 9.76 -13.40 -10.42
C GLN A 59 9.22 -13.91 -9.08
N LYS A 60 9.87 -14.90 -8.46
CA LYS A 60 9.41 -15.59 -7.24
C LYS A 60 10.32 -15.41 -6.04
N THR A 61 11.49 -14.81 -6.22
CA THR A 61 12.53 -14.77 -5.19
C THR A 61 13.04 -13.34 -4.99
N ILE A 62 13.03 -12.88 -3.75
CA ILE A 62 13.58 -11.57 -3.36
C ILE A 62 15.10 -11.70 -3.25
N ASP A 63 15.84 -10.71 -3.71
CA ASP A 63 17.29 -10.60 -3.48
C ASP A 63 17.53 -10.03 -2.06
N ALA A 64 17.62 -10.94 -1.08
CA ALA A 64 17.73 -10.58 0.33
C ALA A 64 19.00 -9.76 0.62
N GLU A 65 20.12 -10.08 -0.05
CA GLU A 65 21.38 -9.37 0.15
C GLU A 65 21.29 -7.93 -0.36
N LYS A 66 20.71 -7.71 -1.53
CA LYS A 66 20.51 -6.35 -2.03
C LYS A 66 19.51 -5.55 -1.21
N VAL A 67 18.46 -6.18 -0.67
CA VAL A 67 17.55 -5.52 0.27
C VAL A 67 18.32 -5.09 1.51
N LYS A 68 19.16 -5.96 2.05
CA LYS A 68 20.03 -5.65 3.18
C LYS A 68 20.98 -4.48 2.90
N GLU A 69 21.67 -4.49 1.76
CA GLU A 69 22.55 -3.38 1.33
C GLU A 69 21.81 -2.05 1.26
N ILE A 70 20.57 -2.04 0.74
CA ILE A 70 19.73 -0.84 0.70
C ILE A 70 19.47 -0.32 2.13
N ILE A 71 19.09 -1.20 3.03
CA ILE A 71 18.76 -0.84 4.40
C ILE A 71 20.00 -0.33 5.15
N GLU A 72 21.14 -1.02 5.06
CA GLU A 72 22.39 -0.59 5.67
C GLU A 72 22.84 0.79 5.17
N LYS A 73 22.70 1.04 3.87
CA LYS A 73 22.98 2.35 3.28
C LYS A 73 22.08 3.45 3.85
N GLU A 74 20.79 3.19 3.96
CA GLU A 74 19.84 4.17 4.48
C GLU A 74 20.08 4.44 5.99
N TYR A 75 20.55 3.46 6.75
CA TYR A 75 21.01 3.68 8.13
C TYR A 75 22.21 4.63 8.17
N GLN A 76 23.18 4.43 7.27
CA GLN A 76 24.34 5.34 7.15
C GLN A 76 23.93 6.74 6.72
N ASP A 77 23.06 6.85 5.70
CA ASP A 77 22.58 8.14 5.20
C ASP A 77 21.78 8.92 6.28
N ALA A 78 21.07 8.21 7.16
CA ALA A 78 20.35 8.77 8.29
C ALA A 78 21.25 9.08 9.53
N GLY A 79 22.50 8.61 9.53
CA GLY A 79 23.39 8.70 10.70
C GLY A 79 22.91 7.88 11.89
N MET A 80 22.16 6.80 11.64
CA MET A 80 21.58 5.91 12.64
C MET A 80 22.34 4.58 12.69
N LYS A 81 22.36 3.97 13.87
CA LYS A 81 22.89 2.62 14.07
C LYS A 81 21.78 1.74 14.67
N PRO A 82 21.83 0.41 14.44
CA PRO A 82 20.85 -0.50 15.05
C PRO A 82 20.74 -0.35 16.57
N GLU A 83 21.87 -0.08 17.25
CA GLU A 83 21.92 0.08 18.70
C GLU A 83 21.23 1.36 19.21
N ASP A 84 21.00 2.33 18.33
CA ASP A 84 20.29 3.58 18.67
C ASP A 84 18.77 3.38 18.74
N LEU A 85 18.26 2.25 18.27
CA LEU A 85 16.85 1.98 18.15
C LEU A 85 16.32 1.18 19.34
N SER A 86 15.20 1.63 19.87
CA SER A 86 14.50 0.94 20.98
C SER A 86 13.48 -0.07 20.47
N THR A 87 12.95 0.13 19.27
CA THR A 87 11.92 -0.74 18.68
C THR A 87 11.86 -0.55 17.16
N GLY A 88 11.15 -1.45 16.48
CA GLY A 88 10.88 -1.31 15.06
C GLY A 88 10.02 -2.43 14.50
N ALA A 89 9.72 -2.32 13.22
CA ALA A 89 9.00 -3.33 12.48
C ALA A 89 9.58 -3.51 11.07
N VAL A 90 9.72 -4.76 10.66
CA VAL A 90 9.99 -5.14 9.27
C VAL A 90 8.75 -5.85 8.75
N ILE A 91 8.16 -5.31 7.70
CA ILE A 91 6.94 -5.85 7.11
C ILE A 91 7.19 -6.18 5.65
N ILE A 92 6.81 -7.38 5.25
CA ILE A 92 6.73 -7.76 3.83
C ILE A 92 5.27 -7.74 3.43
N THR A 93 4.95 -6.99 2.37
CA THR A 93 3.58 -6.70 1.95
C THR A 93 3.27 -7.17 0.53
N GLY A 94 1.99 -7.26 0.19
CA GLY A 94 1.49 -7.59 -1.13
C GLY A 94 1.92 -8.98 -1.64
N GLU A 95 2.15 -9.09 -2.95
CA GLU A 95 2.62 -10.35 -3.55
C GLU A 95 4.01 -10.76 -3.05
N THR A 96 4.82 -9.83 -2.59
CA THR A 96 6.15 -10.10 -2.02
C THR A 96 6.06 -10.96 -0.77
N ALA A 97 5.00 -10.80 0.03
CA ALA A 97 4.72 -11.67 1.17
C ALA A 97 4.47 -13.14 0.78
N ARG A 98 4.11 -13.39 -0.48
CA ARG A 98 3.91 -14.73 -1.05
C ARG A 98 5.15 -15.29 -1.73
N LYS A 99 6.27 -14.54 -1.78
CA LYS A 99 7.52 -15.00 -2.37
C LYS A 99 8.08 -16.19 -1.56
N GLN A 100 8.79 -17.08 -2.27
CA GLN A 100 9.28 -18.34 -1.68
C GLN A 100 10.28 -18.13 -0.54
N ASN A 101 11.00 -17.01 -0.55
CA ASN A 101 12.04 -16.71 0.42
C ASN A 101 11.72 -15.51 1.32
N ALA A 102 10.45 -15.11 1.46
CA ALA A 102 10.07 -13.99 2.32
C ALA A 102 10.61 -14.16 3.76
N ASN A 103 10.51 -15.34 4.33
CA ASN A 103 11.04 -15.63 5.67
C ASN A 103 12.57 -15.49 5.73
N VAL A 104 13.30 -15.89 4.67
CA VAL A 104 14.76 -15.72 4.62
C VAL A 104 15.14 -14.24 4.62
N VAL A 105 14.39 -13.41 3.91
CA VAL A 105 14.59 -11.95 3.93
C VAL A 105 14.37 -11.40 5.33
N LEU A 106 13.29 -11.79 5.99
CA LEU A 106 13.00 -11.39 7.36
C LEU A 106 14.11 -11.80 8.33
N ASP A 107 14.58 -13.03 8.23
CA ASP A 107 15.69 -13.54 9.06
C ASP A 107 16.99 -12.76 8.80
N THR A 108 17.28 -12.43 7.54
CA THR A 108 18.47 -11.65 7.15
C THR A 108 18.41 -10.24 7.75
N LEU A 109 17.24 -9.64 7.82
CA LEU A 109 17.04 -8.29 8.33
C LEU A 109 16.87 -8.23 9.85
N SER A 110 16.49 -9.31 10.50
CA SER A 110 16.31 -9.35 11.95
C SER A 110 17.57 -8.96 12.72
N ASN A 111 18.74 -9.25 12.16
CA ASN A 111 20.04 -8.88 12.73
C ASN A 111 20.37 -7.38 12.62
N LEU A 112 19.68 -6.63 11.76
CA LEU A 112 19.91 -5.19 11.58
C LEU A 112 19.10 -4.35 12.55
N ALA A 113 18.20 -4.94 13.26
CA ALA A 113 17.06 -4.22 13.79
C ALA A 113 16.78 -4.42 15.30
N GLY A 114 17.63 -5.12 16.05
CA GLY A 114 17.41 -5.32 17.49
C GLY A 114 16.12 -6.10 17.80
N ASP A 115 15.41 -5.74 18.86
CA ASP A 115 14.13 -6.36 19.28
C ASP A 115 12.95 -5.90 18.38
N PHE A 116 12.90 -6.41 17.16
CA PHE A 116 11.91 -6.00 16.17
C PHE A 116 10.74 -6.97 16.05
N VAL A 117 9.59 -6.40 15.72
CA VAL A 117 8.49 -7.16 15.16
C VAL A 117 8.76 -7.40 13.68
N VAL A 118 8.89 -8.67 13.33
CA VAL A 118 9.10 -9.10 11.96
C VAL A 118 7.86 -9.86 11.51
N ALA A 119 7.18 -9.38 10.49
CA ALA A 119 5.93 -9.98 10.05
C ALA A 119 5.74 -9.93 8.53
N THR A 120 5.11 -10.96 8.00
CA THR A 120 4.42 -10.87 6.71
C THR A 120 3.03 -10.32 6.97
N ALA A 121 2.73 -9.14 6.44
CA ALA A 121 1.40 -8.58 6.56
C ALA A 121 0.47 -9.26 5.56
N GLY A 122 -0.57 -9.91 6.06
CA GLY A 122 -1.70 -10.27 5.22
C GLY A 122 -2.49 -9.02 4.81
N PRO A 123 -3.38 -9.14 3.82
CA PRO A 123 -4.13 -7.99 3.28
C PRO A 123 -4.89 -7.20 4.35
N ASP A 124 -5.45 -7.85 5.36
CA ASP A 124 -6.19 -7.20 6.44
C ASP A 124 -5.28 -6.27 7.25
N LEU A 125 -4.09 -6.74 7.65
CA LEU A 125 -3.13 -5.94 8.42
C LEU A 125 -2.55 -4.80 7.56
N GLU A 126 -2.17 -5.09 6.32
CA GLU A 126 -1.67 -4.11 5.36
C GLU A 126 -2.69 -2.98 5.14
N SER A 127 -3.98 -3.35 4.97
CA SER A 127 -5.07 -2.38 4.83
C SER A 127 -5.19 -1.44 6.03
N VAL A 128 -5.07 -1.99 7.25
CA VAL A 128 -5.16 -1.19 8.49
C VAL A 128 -3.96 -0.27 8.65
N LEU A 129 -2.75 -0.78 8.39
CA LEU A 129 -1.52 0.01 8.52
C LEU A 129 -1.51 1.15 7.50
N SER A 130 -1.78 0.87 6.23
CA SER A 130 -1.83 1.91 5.20
C SER A 130 -2.88 2.98 5.49
N ALA A 131 -4.07 2.58 5.97
CA ALA A 131 -5.12 3.53 6.32
C ALA A 131 -4.76 4.42 7.52
N ARG A 132 -4.09 3.87 8.52
CA ARG A 132 -3.60 4.66 9.67
C ARG A 132 -2.47 5.60 9.26
N GLY A 133 -1.53 5.14 8.44
CA GLY A 133 -0.48 5.98 7.90
C GLY A 133 -1.00 7.09 6.99
N ALA A 134 -2.08 6.84 6.25
CA ALA A 134 -2.81 7.85 5.50
C ALA A 134 -3.63 8.80 6.39
N GLY A 135 -3.85 8.45 7.67
CA GLY A 135 -4.61 9.26 8.63
C GLY A 135 -6.13 9.05 8.56
N ALA A 136 -6.61 8.01 7.86
CA ALA A 136 -8.05 7.78 7.67
C ALA A 136 -8.82 7.56 8.98
N ASP A 137 -8.21 6.92 9.97
CA ASP A 137 -8.77 6.75 11.31
C ASP A 137 -9.00 8.08 12.03
N LYS A 138 -7.99 8.97 12.01
CA LYS A 138 -8.04 10.30 12.60
C LYS A 138 -9.07 11.17 11.89
N LEU A 139 -9.02 11.23 10.56
CA LEU A 139 -9.98 11.98 9.73
C LEU A 139 -11.42 11.53 9.99
N SER A 140 -11.66 10.22 10.08
CA SER A 140 -12.99 9.69 10.37
C SER A 140 -13.53 10.13 11.73
N LYS A 141 -12.64 10.27 12.73
CA LYS A 141 -13.00 10.74 14.07
C LYS A 141 -13.22 12.25 14.10
N GLU A 142 -12.33 13.00 13.48
CA GLU A 142 -12.39 14.48 13.44
C GLU A 142 -13.64 14.98 12.72
N HIS A 143 -13.94 14.42 11.56
CA HIS A 143 -15.10 14.80 10.76
C HIS A 143 -16.39 14.07 11.15
N ARG A 144 -16.32 13.06 12.03
CA ARG A 144 -17.44 12.17 12.40
C ARG A 144 -18.07 11.48 11.19
N GLU A 145 -17.21 11.05 10.27
CA GLU A 145 -17.57 10.44 9.00
C GLU A 145 -17.07 9.02 8.88
N THR A 146 -17.57 8.32 7.87
CA THR A 146 -17.02 7.03 7.44
C THR A 146 -16.03 7.29 6.31
N VAL A 147 -14.75 7.02 6.58
CA VAL A 147 -13.64 7.24 5.65
C VAL A 147 -13.08 5.89 5.19
N ALA A 148 -12.98 5.69 3.88
CA ALA A 148 -12.28 4.56 3.29
C ALA A 148 -10.90 5.00 2.79
N ASN A 149 -9.85 4.29 3.20
CA ASN A 149 -8.54 4.40 2.54
C ASN A 149 -8.42 3.35 1.46
N LEU A 150 -8.01 3.76 0.27
CA LEU A 150 -7.66 2.89 -0.85
C LEU A 150 -6.14 2.96 -1.03
N ASP A 151 -5.46 1.90 -0.60
CA ASP A 151 -4.02 1.75 -0.75
C ASP A 151 -3.71 1.01 -2.04
N ILE A 152 -3.41 1.76 -3.10
CA ILE A 152 -3.29 1.23 -4.46
C ILE A 152 -1.82 1.05 -4.81
N GLY A 153 -1.37 -0.20 -4.67
CA GLY A 153 -0.01 -0.61 -4.96
C GLY A 153 0.21 -1.07 -6.41
N GLY A 154 1.26 -1.86 -6.59
CA GLY A 154 1.57 -2.44 -7.91
C GLY A 154 0.67 -3.62 -8.26
N GLY A 155 0.42 -4.53 -7.33
CA GLY A 155 -0.34 -5.77 -7.57
C GLY A 155 -1.74 -5.78 -6.99
N THR A 156 -1.96 -5.05 -5.90
CA THR A 156 -3.20 -5.08 -5.14
C THR A 156 -3.64 -3.69 -4.72
N SER A 157 -4.93 -3.58 -4.39
CA SER A 157 -5.51 -2.43 -3.69
C SER A 157 -6.07 -2.90 -2.36
N ASN A 158 -5.48 -2.42 -1.28
CA ASN A 158 -5.90 -2.71 0.09
C ASN A 158 -6.85 -1.62 0.58
N ILE A 159 -7.99 -2.01 1.11
CA ILE A 159 -9.04 -1.09 1.55
C ILE A 159 -9.29 -1.28 3.05
N ALA A 160 -9.28 -0.21 3.81
CA ALA A 160 -9.78 -0.20 5.18
C ALA A 160 -10.77 0.94 5.40
N VAL A 161 -11.83 0.65 6.12
CA VAL A 161 -12.92 1.59 6.39
C VAL A 161 -12.96 1.91 7.88
N PHE A 162 -12.86 3.20 8.19
CA PHE A 162 -12.98 3.72 9.56
C PHE A 162 -14.23 4.57 9.72
N GLN A 163 -14.88 4.45 10.86
CA GLN A 163 -15.99 5.31 11.28
C GLN A 163 -15.77 5.78 12.71
N ASN A 164 -15.73 7.07 12.93
CA ASN A 164 -15.44 7.66 14.24
C ASN A 164 -14.13 7.12 14.88
N GLY A 165 -13.11 6.88 14.08
CA GLY A 165 -11.83 6.31 14.50
C GLY A 165 -11.82 4.79 14.72
N ILE A 166 -12.96 4.11 14.52
CA ILE A 166 -13.11 2.65 14.73
C ILE A 166 -13.09 1.95 13.37
N LEU A 167 -12.24 0.92 13.25
CA LEU A 167 -12.20 0.05 12.07
C LEU A 167 -13.54 -0.68 11.90
N ARG A 168 -14.14 -0.58 10.71
CA ARG A 168 -15.38 -1.26 10.33
C ARG A 168 -15.16 -2.46 9.44
N GLY A 169 -14.13 -2.45 8.64
CA GLY A 169 -13.80 -3.58 7.77
C GLY A 169 -12.59 -3.32 6.91
N THR A 170 -12.09 -4.40 6.33
CA THR A 170 -11.00 -4.42 5.37
C THR A 170 -11.41 -5.22 4.15
N SER A 171 -10.78 -4.90 3.03
CA SER A 171 -10.93 -5.63 1.77
C SER A 171 -9.65 -5.53 0.97
N CYS A 172 -9.45 -6.44 0.02
CA CYS A 172 -8.30 -6.39 -0.87
C CYS A 172 -8.67 -6.95 -2.24
N LEU A 173 -8.33 -6.21 -3.29
CA LEU A 173 -8.59 -6.58 -4.68
C LEU A 173 -7.30 -6.72 -5.46
N ASP A 174 -7.32 -7.59 -6.47
CA ASP A 174 -6.28 -7.69 -7.51
C ASP A 174 -6.45 -6.54 -8.52
N VAL A 175 -6.25 -5.31 -8.03
CA VAL A 175 -6.22 -4.06 -8.79
C VAL A 175 -4.97 -3.31 -8.42
N GLY A 176 -4.14 -2.97 -9.39
CA GLY A 176 -2.87 -2.29 -9.12
C GLY A 176 -2.14 -1.86 -10.40
N GLY A 177 -1.18 -0.95 -10.25
CA GLY A 177 -0.49 -0.32 -11.37
C GLY A 177 0.41 -1.25 -12.19
N ARG A 178 0.88 -2.38 -11.62
CA ARG A 178 1.84 -3.30 -12.27
C ARG A 178 1.23 -4.63 -12.71
N LEU A 179 -0.08 -4.70 -12.80
CA LEU A 179 -0.79 -5.88 -13.32
C LEU A 179 -0.66 -6.03 -14.84
N ILE A 180 -0.25 -4.95 -15.52
CA ILE A 180 0.22 -4.98 -16.90
C ILE A 180 1.60 -4.32 -16.91
N LYS A 181 2.61 -5.05 -17.41
CA LYS A 181 4.00 -4.55 -17.47
C LYS A 181 4.44 -4.39 -18.91
N ILE A 182 5.18 -3.30 -19.15
CA ILE A 182 5.59 -2.82 -20.47
C ILE A 182 7.11 -2.75 -20.49
N ASP A 183 7.74 -3.23 -21.55
CA ASP A 183 9.19 -3.16 -21.71
C ASP A 183 9.66 -1.78 -22.26
N GLU A 184 10.96 -1.62 -22.36
CA GLU A 184 11.59 -0.41 -22.89
C GLU A 184 11.22 -0.11 -24.36
N ASN A 185 10.74 -1.11 -25.11
CA ASN A 185 10.30 -0.98 -26.49
C ASN A 185 8.79 -0.71 -26.61
N GLY A 186 8.11 -0.49 -25.49
CA GLY A 186 6.67 -0.26 -25.45
C GLY A 186 5.85 -1.54 -25.71
N LYS A 187 6.41 -2.75 -25.46
CA LYS A 187 5.71 -4.01 -25.62
C LYS A 187 5.21 -4.51 -24.26
N ILE A 188 3.99 -5.04 -24.24
CA ILE A 188 3.43 -5.69 -23.06
C ILE A 188 4.14 -7.05 -22.89
N TYR A 189 4.85 -7.24 -21.80
CA TYR A 189 5.53 -8.51 -21.52
C TYR A 189 4.88 -9.32 -20.38
N TYR A 190 3.97 -8.71 -19.63
CA TYR A 190 3.21 -9.37 -18.57
C TYR A 190 1.81 -8.80 -18.46
N ILE A 191 0.83 -9.66 -18.26
CA ILE A 191 -0.55 -9.33 -17.92
C ILE A 191 -0.99 -10.28 -16.81
N PHE A 192 -1.46 -9.74 -15.68
CA PHE A 192 -2.05 -10.55 -14.64
C PHE A 192 -3.31 -11.27 -15.16
N PRO A 193 -3.48 -12.57 -14.89
CA PRO A 193 -4.61 -13.34 -15.46
C PRO A 193 -5.99 -12.73 -15.17
N GLY A 194 -6.23 -12.28 -13.92
CA GLY A 194 -7.50 -11.65 -13.53
C GLY A 194 -7.78 -10.36 -14.32
N THR A 195 -6.76 -9.56 -14.57
CA THR A 195 -6.89 -8.33 -15.39
C THR A 195 -7.21 -8.68 -16.85
N LYS A 196 -6.59 -9.74 -17.38
CA LYS A 196 -6.89 -10.21 -18.73
C LYS A 196 -8.33 -10.72 -18.84
N GLU A 197 -8.83 -11.44 -17.83
CA GLU A 197 -10.22 -11.90 -17.79
C GLU A 197 -11.19 -10.73 -17.68
N LEU A 198 -10.90 -9.73 -16.83
CA LEU A 198 -11.70 -8.50 -16.69
C LEU A 198 -11.81 -7.78 -18.05
N ALA A 199 -10.70 -7.52 -18.72
CA ALA A 199 -10.67 -6.89 -20.04
C ALA A 199 -11.50 -7.68 -21.06
N LYS A 200 -11.30 -9.00 -21.14
CA LYS A 200 -12.01 -9.88 -22.06
C LYS A 200 -13.53 -9.90 -21.82
N ALA A 201 -13.97 -9.90 -20.55
CA ALA A 201 -15.38 -9.86 -20.19
C ALA A 201 -16.09 -8.60 -20.72
N HIS A 202 -15.33 -7.53 -20.92
CA HIS A 202 -15.82 -6.25 -21.47
C HIS A 202 -15.43 -6.02 -22.93
N GLY A 203 -15.05 -7.09 -23.65
CA GLY A 203 -14.74 -7.03 -25.09
C GLY A 203 -13.44 -6.35 -25.44
N ILE A 204 -12.50 -6.21 -24.49
CA ILE A 204 -11.18 -5.64 -24.72
C ILE A 204 -10.16 -6.77 -24.80
N GLU A 205 -9.49 -6.88 -25.95
CA GLU A 205 -8.41 -7.85 -26.15
C GLU A 205 -7.05 -7.21 -25.91
N ILE A 206 -6.28 -7.81 -25.00
CA ILE A 206 -4.90 -7.47 -24.70
C ILE A 206 -4.06 -8.75 -24.59
N ASN A 207 -2.88 -8.77 -25.18
CA ASN A 207 -2.01 -9.94 -25.16
C ASN A 207 -0.56 -9.57 -24.88
N VAL A 208 0.19 -10.50 -24.31
CA VAL A 208 1.64 -10.40 -24.22
C VAL A 208 2.22 -10.34 -25.63
N GLY A 209 3.12 -9.41 -25.89
CA GLY A 209 3.69 -9.11 -27.19
C GLY A 209 3.00 -7.96 -27.94
N ASP A 210 1.80 -7.55 -27.52
CA ASP A 210 1.14 -6.39 -28.10
C ASP A 210 1.93 -5.11 -27.82
N THR A 211 1.82 -4.11 -28.71
CA THR A 211 2.28 -2.76 -28.41
C THR A 211 1.32 -2.09 -27.44
N ALA A 212 1.85 -1.54 -26.36
CA ALA A 212 1.08 -0.80 -25.39
C ALA A 212 0.46 0.44 -26.05
N LYS A 213 -0.86 0.48 -26.12
CA LYS A 213 -1.62 1.63 -26.63
C LYS A 213 -2.36 2.29 -25.48
N GLU A 214 -2.08 3.57 -25.27
CA GLU A 214 -2.67 4.34 -24.17
C GLU A 214 -4.19 4.22 -24.15
N GLU A 215 -4.86 4.39 -25.31
CA GLU A 215 -6.32 4.31 -25.41
C GLU A 215 -6.88 2.96 -24.96
N THR A 216 -6.24 1.86 -25.39
CA THR A 216 -6.70 0.51 -25.02
C THR A 216 -6.48 0.21 -23.55
N LEU A 217 -5.28 0.56 -23.03
CA LEU A 217 -4.92 0.33 -21.64
C LEU A 217 -5.69 1.26 -20.69
N MET A 218 -6.05 2.46 -21.15
CA MET A 218 -6.92 3.36 -20.40
C MET A 218 -8.29 2.73 -20.12
N LYS A 219 -8.92 2.12 -21.11
CA LYS A 219 -10.19 1.39 -20.94
C LYS A 219 -10.07 0.26 -19.90
N VAL A 220 -8.95 -0.46 -19.90
CA VAL A 220 -8.70 -1.48 -18.86
C VAL A 220 -8.56 -0.86 -17.47
N CYS A 221 -7.87 0.27 -17.36
CA CYS A 221 -7.74 1.00 -16.09
C CYS A 221 -9.07 1.58 -15.62
N GLU A 222 -9.95 1.99 -16.52
CA GLU A 222 -11.31 2.41 -16.19
C GLU A 222 -12.10 1.25 -15.57
N LEU A 223 -12.03 0.05 -16.14
CA LEU A 223 -12.65 -1.15 -15.53
C LEU A 223 -12.06 -1.47 -14.15
N MET A 224 -10.75 -1.29 -13.97
CA MET A 224 -10.15 -1.44 -12.64
C MET A 224 -10.68 -0.40 -11.65
N ALA A 225 -10.90 0.84 -12.08
CA ALA A 225 -11.47 1.88 -11.24
C ALA A 225 -12.94 1.58 -10.88
N ASP A 226 -13.71 1.01 -11.82
CA ASP A 226 -15.08 0.51 -11.55
C ASP A 226 -15.05 -0.54 -10.43
N GLN A 227 -14.08 -1.48 -10.45
CA GLN A 227 -13.95 -2.50 -9.42
C GLN A 227 -13.65 -1.88 -8.02
N LEU A 228 -12.87 -0.81 -7.96
CA LEU A 228 -12.64 -0.09 -6.71
C LEU A 228 -13.90 0.62 -6.22
N ALA A 229 -14.68 1.23 -7.10
CA ALA A 229 -15.96 1.87 -6.77
C ALA A 229 -16.98 0.85 -6.22
N GLN A 230 -17.02 -0.33 -6.82
CA GLN A 230 -17.86 -1.46 -6.37
C GLN A 230 -17.39 -1.97 -4.99
N ALA A 231 -16.07 -2.05 -4.76
CA ALA A 231 -15.53 -2.54 -3.48
C ALA A 231 -15.87 -1.64 -2.29
N ILE A 232 -16.03 -0.34 -2.50
CA ILE A 232 -16.49 0.60 -1.47
C ILE A 232 -18.02 0.81 -1.46
N ASN A 233 -18.77 -0.07 -2.11
CA ASN A 233 -20.24 -0.07 -2.19
C ASN A 233 -20.84 1.22 -2.76
N LYS A 234 -20.12 1.89 -3.66
CA LYS A 234 -20.64 3.08 -4.37
C LYS A 234 -21.27 2.75 -5.71
N GLU A 235 -21.02 1.55 -6.22
CA GLU A 235 -21.65 0.99 -7.40
C GLU A 235 -22.10 -0.45 -7.15
N PRO A 236 -23.11 -0.94 -7.87
CA PRO A 236 -23.51 -2.35 -7.83
C PRO A 236 -22.37 -3.24 -8.32
N ALA A 237 -22.11 -4.34 -7.62
CA ALA A 237 -21.12 -5.31 -8.04
C ALA A 237 -21.52 -6.00 -9.35
N ASP A 238 -20.63 -6.03 -10.32
CA ASP A 238 -20.77 -6.77 -11.56
C ASP A 238 -20.40 -8.27 -11.40
N GLU A 239 -20.56 -9.07 -12.47
CA GLU A 239 -20.26 -10.51 -12.44
C GLU A 239 -18.76 -10.79 -12.20
N MET A 240 -17.88 -9.88 -12.60
CA MET A 240 -16.42 -10.05 -12.43
C MET A 240 -15.95 -9.67 -11.03
N HIS A 241 -16.71 -8.85 -10.30
CA HIS A 241 -16.26 -8.28 -9.03
C HIS A 241 -15.83 -9.33 -8.00
N SER A 242 -16.58 -10.43 -7.89
CA SER A 242 -16.26 -11.52 -6.97
C SER A 242 -14.91 -12.19 -7.26
N ARG A 243 -14.44 -12.13 -8.51
CA ARG A 243 -13.15 -12.69 -8.96
C ARG A 243 -11.99 -11.74 -8.77
N MET A 244 -12.27 -10.47 -8.51
CA MET A 244 -11.24 -9.45 -8.29
C MET A 244 -10.70 -9.45 -6.87
N TYR A 245 -11.35 -10.12 -5.91
CA TYR A 245 -10.81 -10.26 -4.56
C TYR A 245 -9.57 -11.15 -4.56
N THR A 246 -8.53 -10.74 -3.84
CA THR A 246 -7.35 -11.59 -3.62
C THR A 246 -7.74 -12.85 -2.86
N ASN A 247 -6.91 -13.90 -2.91
CA ASN A 247 -7.18 -15.17 -2.20
C ASN A 247 -7.45 -15.01 -0.69
N GLN A 248 -6.99 -13.92 -0.08
CA GLN A 248 -7.21 -13.58 1.33
C GLN A 248 -8.11 -12.36 1.50
N GLY A 249 -8.44 -11.68 0.40
CA GLY A 249 -9.35 -10.53 0.40
C GLY A 249 -10.79 -10.97 0.58
N LYS A 250 -11.58 -10.10 1.19
CA LYS A 250 -13.00 -10.32 1.45
C LYS A 250 -13.76 -9.06 1.07
N ARG A 251 -14.99 -9.25 0.62
CA ARG A 251 -15.93 -8.13 0.56
C ARG A 251 -16.11 -7.54 1.97
N LEU A 252 -16.29 -6.23 2.05
CA LEU A 252 -16.67 -5.58 3.30
C LEU A 252 -17.93 -6.26 3.85
N LYS A 253 -17.85 -6.82 5.06
CA LYS A 253 -18.96 -7.57 5.68
C LYS A 253 -20.15 -6.68 6.00
N GLU A 254 -19.86 -5.46 6.47
CA GLU A 254 -20.85 -4.41 6.62
C GLU A 254 -20.80 -3.56 5.35
N GLU A 255 -21.91 -3.05 4.91
CA GLU A 255 -22.00 -2.12 3.77
C GLU A 255 -22.06 -0.67 4.31
N PRO A 256 -20.95 -0.14 4.88
CA PRO A 256 -20.96 1.20 5.42
C PRO A 256 -21.16 2.22 4.30
N VAL A 257 -21.93 3.25 4.58
CA VAL A 257 -22.03 4.39 3.68
C VAL A 257 -20.74 5.19 3.77
N ILE A 258 -19.90 5.09 2.75
CA ILE A 258 -18.64 5.83 2.69
C ILE A 258 -18.92 7.31 2.41
N ASN A 259 -18.47 8.21 3.30
CA ASN A 259 -18.63 9.64 3.16
C ASN A 259 -17.44 10.30 2.45
N ALA A 260 -16.22 9.80 2.71
CA ALA A 260 -15.00 10.33 2.12
C ALA A 260 -13.97 9.21 1.87
N VAL A 261 -13.00 9.51 1.04
CA VAL A 261 -11.89 8.60 0.73
C VAL A 261 -10.54 9.27 0.98
N THR A 262 -9.52 8.45 1.24
CA THR A 262 -8.11 8.79 1.16
C THR A 262 -7.43 7.80 0.22
N TYR A 263 -6.33 8.21 -0.41
CA TYR A 263 -5.55 7.33 -1.27
C TYR A 263 -4.13 7.20 -0.73
N SER A 264 -3.58 5.98 -0.80
CA SER A 264 -2.18 5.67 -0.50
C SER A 264 -1.61 4.66 -1.49
N GLY A 265 -0.32 4.34 -1.38
CA GLY A 265 0.38 3.47 -2.31
C GLY A 265 0.99 4.20 -3.51
N GLY A 266 1.69 3.46 -4.37
CA GLY A 266 2.42 4.04 -5.49
C GLY A 266 1.55 4.77 -6.52
N VAL A 267 0.32 4.29 -6.75
CA VAL A 267 -0.63 4.93 -7.68
C VAL A 267 -1.15 6.26 -7.10
N ALA A 268 -1.28 6.37 -5.78
CA ALA A 268 -1.71 7.60 -5.12
C ALA A 268 -0.71 8.74 -5.29
N SER A 269 0.59 8.45 -5.39
CA SER A 269 1.60 9.48 -5.67
C SER A 269 1.29 10.20 -6.99
N VAL A 270 1.02 9.45 -8.04
CA VAL A 270 0.63 10.03 -9.33
C VAL A 270 -0.70 10.80 -9.23
N TYR A 271 -1.64 10.29 -8.45
CA TYR A 271 -2.92 10.95 -8.23
C TYR A 271 -2.76 12.35 -7.61
N TYR A 272 -1.90 12.49 -6.59
CA TYR A 272 -1.70 13.76 -5.87
C TYR A 272 -0.64 14.67 -6.49
N GLU A 273 0.47 14.12 -6.97
CA GLU A 273 1.62 14.88 -7.47
C GLU A 273 1.49 15.23 -8.95
N GLY A 274 0.65 14.51 -9.67
CA GLY A 274 0.44 14.69 -11.11
C GLY A 274 1.13 13.64 -11.96
N GLU A 275 0.78 13.63 -13.23
CA GLU A 275 1.25 12.65 -14.20
C GLU A 275 2.60 13.04 -14.80
N PRO A 276 3.52 12.07 -15.01
CA PRO A 276 4.72 12.29 -15.79
C PRO A 276 4.37 12.55 -17.28
N ALA A 277 5.31 13.11 -18.04
CA ALA A 277 5.11 13.37 -19.46
C ALA A 277 4.87 12.10 -20.29
N ASP A 278 5.50 10.98 -19.90
CA ASP A 278 5.28 9.66 -20.47
C ASP A 278 4.39 8.85 -19.53
N VAL A 279 3.22 8.43 -20.01
CA VAL A 279 2.27 7.63 -19.23
C VAL A 279 2.78 6.22 -18.90
N PHE A 280 3.82 5.77 -19.57
CA PHE A 280 4.49 4.49 -19.32
C PHE A 280 5.87 4.65 -18.68
N ALA A 281 6.16 5.82 -18.10
CA ALA A 281 7.44 6.12 -17.46
C ALA A 281 7.89 5.10 -16.39
N TYR A 282 6.93 4.38 -15.79
CA TYR A 282 7.20 3.33 -14.79
C TYR A 282 7.14 1.91 -15.36
N HIS A 283 7.10 1.77 -16.70
CA HIS A 283 6.98 0.48 -17.38
C HIS A 283 5.76 -0.34 -16.97
N ASP A 284 4.66 0.34 -16.63
CA ASP A 284 3.40 -0.25 -16.18
C ASP A 284 2.21 0.67 -16.49
N VAL A 285 1.03 0.34 -15.97
CA VAL A 285 -0.20 1.12 -16.19
C VAL A 285 -0.59 1.99 -14.98
N GLY A 286 0.28 2.17 -13.99
CA GLY A 286 -0.01 2.89 -12.76
C GLY A 286 -0.45 4.34 -12.99
N VAL A 287 0.15 5.03 -13.97
CA VAL A 287 -0.23 6.40 -14.36
C VAL A 287 -1.65 6.42 -14.93
N LEU A 288 -1.97 5.49 -15.82
CA LEU A 288 -3.31 5.37 -16.41
C LEU A 288 -4.36 5.01 -15.37
N LEU A 289 -4.02 4.14 -14.41
CA LEU A 289 -4.91 3.79 -13.31
C LEU A 289 -5.19 4.99 -12.39
N ALA A 290 -4.17 5.79 -12.06
CA ALA A 290 -4.36 7.03 -11.31
C ALA A 290 -5.29 8.00 -12.04
N ARG A 291 -5.10 8.16 -13.36
CA ARG A 291 -5.97 8.98 -14.23
C ARG A 291 -7.39 8.44 -14.26
N ALA A 292 -7.57 7.13 -14.39
CA ALA A 292 -8.89 6.48 -14.38
C ALA A 292 -9.64 6.79 -13.10
N ILE A 293 -9.00 6.59 -11.94
CA ILE A 293 -9.57 6.90 -10.63
C ILE A 293 -9.94 8.39 -10.52
N LYS A 294 -9.03 9.27 -10.92
CA LYS A 294 -9.24 10.72 -10.85
C LYS A 294 -10.42 11.19 -11.71
N ASN A 295 -10.66 10.50 -12.83
CA ASN A 295 -11.72 10.82 -13.77
C ASN A 295 -13.04 10.06 -13.52
N HIS A 296 -13.01 9.02 -12.70
CA HIS A 296 -14.16 8.19 -12.42
C HIS A 296 -15.30 8.99 -11.75
N PRO A 297 -16.56 8.88 -12.20
CA PRO A 297 -17.69 9.65 -11.69
C PRO A 297 -17.87 9.50 -10.16
N VAL A 298 -17.77 8.28 -9.64
CA VAL A 298 -17.89 8.01 -8.20
C VAL A 298 -16.82 8.76 -7.42
N PHE A 299 -15.55 8.61 -7.81
CA PHE A 299 -14.43 9.22 -7.07
C PHE A 299 -14.38 10.74 -7.20
N LYS A 300 -14.97 11.32 -8.26
CA LYS A 300 -15.20 12.75 -8.37
C LYS A 300 -16.30 13.25 -7.43
N SER A 301 -17.29 12.41 -7.13
CA SER A 301 -18.44 12.77 -6.30
C SER A 301 -18.20 12.57 -4.80
N VAL A 302 -17.27 11.69 -4.42
CA VAL A 302 -16.94 11.42 -3.04
C VAL A 302 -15.83 12.37 -2.58
N PRO A 303 -15.99 13.09 -1.45
CA PRO A 303 -14.95 13.92 -0.88
C PRO A 303 -13.64 13.14 -0.72
N ASN A 304 -12.54 13.74 -1.16
CA ASN A 304 -11.19 13.18 -1.02
C ASN A 304 -10.40 14.01 -0.01
N TYR A 305 -9.98 13.36 1.06
CA TYR A 305 -9.05 13.95 2.01
C TYR A 305 -7.62 13.61 1.62
N GLN A 306 -6.74 14.60 1.66
CA GLN A 306 -5.33 14.34 1.39
C GLN A 306 -4.75 13.44 2.47
N ALA A 307 -4.15 12.32 2.07
CA ALA A 307 -3.45 11.43 2.98
C ALA A 307 -2.23 12.12 3.61
N ALA A 308 -1.98 11.85 4.90
CA ALA A 308 -0.85 12.41 5.62
C ALA A 308 0.50 11.95 5.04
N GLU A 309 0.60 10.65 4.72
CA GLU A 309 1.80 10.04 4.12
C GLU A 309 1.38 9.10 2.98
N PRO A 310 1.05 9.63 1.78
CA PRO A 310 0.44 8.81 0.72
C PRO A 310 1.28 7.61 0.29
N ILE A 311 2.58 7.81 0.04
CA ILE A 311 3.47 6.77 -0.48
C ILE A 311 3.99 5.86 0.63
N ARG A 312 4.14 6.40 1.84
CA ARG A 312 4.73 5.72 3.00
C ARG A 312 3.71 5.30 4.04
N ALA A 313 2.44 5.25 3.65
CA ALA A 313 1.34 5.00 4.57
C ALA A 313 1.53 3.69 5.36
N THR A 314 1.86 2.59 4.70
CA THR A 314 2.05 1.29 5.34
C THR A 314 3.21 1.30 6.34
N VAL A 315 4.32 1.94 6.01
CA VAL A 315 5.50 1.96 6.89
C VAL A 315 5.36 2.94 8.06
N VAL A 316 4.48 3.93 7.92
CA VAL A 316 4.15 4.89 8.99
C VAL A 316 3.06 4.35 9.91
N GLY A 317 2.07 3.64 9.39
CA GLY A 317 0.93 3.10 10.14
C GLY A 317 1.27 2.04 11.13
#